data_ef1f0dd177d26ac60ce647c1fde531fb
#
_entry.id   ef1f0dd177d26ac60ce647c1fde531fb
#
_cell.length_a   1.000
_cell.length_b   1.000
_cell.length_c   1.000
_cell.angle_alpha   90.00
_cell.angle_beta   90.00
_cell.angle_gamma   90.00
#
_symmetry.space_group_name_H-M   'P 1'
#
loop_
_entity.id
_entity.type
_entity.pdbx_description
1 polymer ?
#
loop_
_entity_poly.entity_id
_entity_poly.type
_entity_poly.pdbx_seq_one_letter_code
_entity_poly.pdbx_strand_id
1 'polypeptide(L)'
;MKLKHLSRAAALCALLAAGAAQAGEVEVLHWWTSGGEAKAATALKATLQKQGHTWKDFAVAGGGGDSAMTVLKSRVVSGNAPAAAQIKGPSLQEWAQEGVLTNIDGVAKAGKWDEVIPPVVANIMKYQGHYIAAPVNVHRVNWIWANPEALKKAGAKLPTTWDEFFVTAEALKKAGIVPVAHGGQNWQDFTTFESVALGVGGVDFYKKALVQLDPVTLTGPTMEKVLTTFKRIKDYTDKNAPGRDWNLATAMVIKGEAGMQLMGDWAKGEFVAAGKVPGKDFICAAAPGTQKAFTFNIDSFAMFKLKNAANEKAQQDLATAIMSPEFQELFNLNKGSIPVRTGMKMDKFDDCAKQSAADFAADAKAGTLVPSIAHGMAVHAAAEGAMKDVVSQFWNSDKMTAKDAQTRLAAAAKSK
;
A
#
# COMPACT_ATOMS: atom_id res chain seq x y z
N MET A 1 -30.12 66.01 1.41
CA MET A 1 -29.14 65.22 2.25
C MET A 1 -29.53 63.78 2.45
N LYS A 2 -30.39 63.16 1.66
CA LYS A 2 -30.85 61.75 1.83
C LYS A 2 -30.36 60.73 0.75
N LEU A 3 -29.64 61.16 -0.28
CA LEU A 3 -29.16 60.26 -1.35
C LEU A 3 -27.74 59.70 -1.16
N LYS A 4 -26.94 60.28 -0.24
CA LYS A 4 -25.55 59.83 -0.01
C LYS A 4 -25.42 58.65 0.96
N HIS A 5 -26.47 58.29 1.68
CA HIS A 5 -26.45 57.19 2.62
C HIS A 5 -26.90 55.86 2.00
N LEU A 6 -27.69 55.87 0.89
CA LEU A 6 -28.08 54.65 0.19
C LEU A 6 -26.93 54.01 -0.62
N SER A 7 -26.03 54.83 -1.16
CA SER A 7 -24.90 54.30 -1.94
C SER A 7 -23.79 53.66 -1.10
N ARG A 8 -23.66 54.04 0.19
CA ARG A 8 -22.71 53.41 1.10
C ARG A 8 -23.21 52.08 1.67
N ALA A 9 -24.50 51.89 1.87
CA ALA A 9 -25.09 50.63 2.32
C ALA A 9 -25.06 49.56 1.22
N ALA A 10 -25.29 49.95 -0.05
CA ALA A 10 -25.20 49.04 -1.18
C ALA A 10 -23.75 48.59 -1.45
N ALA A 11 -22.75 49.44 -1.27
CA ALA A 11 -21.34 49.04 -1.41
C ALA A 11 -20.84 48.13 -0.27
N LEU A 12 -21.39 48.26 0.96
CA LEU A 12 -21.03 47.37 2.06
C LEU A 12 -21.65 46.00 1.94
N CYS A 13 -22.87 45.87 1.38
CA CYS A 13 -23.50 44.58 1.08
C CYS A 13 -22.82 43.86 -0.09
N ALA A 14 -22.25 44.56 -1.07
CA ALA A 14 -21.50 43.95 -2.18
C ALA A 14 -20.13 43.42 -1.75
N LEU A 15 -19.50 43.98 -0.73
CA LEU A 15 -18.22 43.51 -0.17
C LEU A 15 -18.36 42.30 0.75
N LEU A 16 -19.54 42.04 1.29
CA LEU A 16 -19.84 40.86 2.12
C LEU A 16 -20.26 39.61 1.29
N ALA A 17 -20.53 39.78 0.00
CA ALA A 17 -20.84 38.70 -0.92
C ALA A 17 -19.60 38.07 -1.59
N ALA A 18 -18.42 38.65 -1.41
CA ALA A 18 -17.17 38.13 -1.96
C ALA A 18 -16.49 37.26 -0.94
N GLY A 19 -16.89 35.96 -0.89
CA GLY A 19 -16.04 34.98 -0.23
C GLY A 19 -16.69 33.92 0.67
N ALA A 20 -17.95 33.58 0.49
CA ALA A 20 -18.40 32.27 0.97
C ALA A 20 -17.75 31.22 0.08
N ALA A 21 -16.57 30.74 0.44
CA ALA A 21 -16.02 29.53 -0.13
C ALA A 21 -17.11 28.47 -0.02
N GLN A 22 -17.70 28.06 -1.14
CA GLN A 22 -18.82 27.13 -1.16
C GLN A 22 -18.29 25.80 -0.66
N ALA A 23 -18.70 25.39 0.54
CA ALA A 23 -18.34 24.10 1.13
C ALA A 23 -18.76 22.98 0.16
N GLY A 24 -17.81 22.19 -0.30
CA GLY A 24 -18.09 21.01 -1.11
C GLY A 24 -18.04 19.74 -0.28
N GLU A 25 -18.66 18.68 -0.77
CA GLU A 25 -18.59 17.34 -0.22
C GLU A 25 -17.64 16.47 -1.06
N VAL A 26 -16.76 15.73 -0.39
CA VAL A 26 -15.89 14.73 -1.01
C VAL A 26 -16.21 13.38 -0.41
N GLU A 27 -16.86 12.51 -1.19
CA GLU A 27 -17.00 11.09 -0.85
C GLU A 27 -15.73 10.35 -1.25
N VAL A 28 -15.09 9.66 -0.31
CA VAL A 28 -13.78 9.02 -0.49
C VAL A 28 -13.89 7.53 -0.20
N LEU A 29 -13.70 6.69 -1.22
CA LEU A 29 -13.65 5.25 -1.07
C LEU A 29 -12.23 4.80 -0.74
N HIS A 30 -12.09 4.05 0.34
CA HIS A 30 -10.83 3.46 0.77
C HIS A 30 -11.05 2.19 1.60
N TRP A 31 -9.97 1.45 1.94
CA TRP A 31 -10.04 0.24 2.76
C TRP A 31 -9.19 0.31 4.04
N TRP A 32 -8.81 1.49 4.47
CA TRP A 32 -8.01 1.71 5.69
C TRP A 32 -8.90 1.64 6.93
N THR A 33 -9.04 0.45 7.50
CA THR A 33 -9.96 0.18 8.60
C THR A 33 -9.28 -0.38 9.86
N SER A 34 -8.00 -0.77 9.80
CA SER A 34 -7.23 -1.18 10.99
C SER A 34 -6.86 0.01 11.88
N GLY A 35 -6.32 -0.24 13.08
CA GLY A 35 -6.03 0.81 14.05
C GLY A 35 -5.12 1.92 13.53
N GLY A 36 -3.97 1.57 12.96
CA GLY A 36 -3.01 2.51 12.38
C GLY A 36 -3.55 3.18 11.12
N GLU A 37 -4.23 2.43 10.27
CA GLU A 37 -4.80 2.91 9.02
C GLU A 37 -5.94 3.91 9.23
N ALA A 38 -6.90 3.60 10.11
CA ALA A 38 -8.01 4.48 10.45
C ALA A 38 -7.52 5.80 11.04
N LYS A 39 -6.46 5.75 11.86
CA LYS A 39 -5.83 6.95 12.41
C LYS A 39 -5.21 7.80 11.31
N ALA A 40 -4.54 7.20 10.33
CA ALA A 40 -3.98 7.90 9.18
C ALA A 40 -5.08 8.53 8.29
N ALA A 41 -6.18 7.80 8.00
CA ALA A 41 -7.33 8.32 7.27
C ALA A 41 -8.00 9.51 7.99
N THR A 42 -8.07 9.47 9.32
CA THR A 42 -8.60 10.58 10.14
C THR A 42 -7.79 11.86 9.97
N ALA A 43 -6.47 11.77 9.76
CA ALA A 43 -5.63 12.94 9.50
C ALA A 43 -6.02 13.65 8.19
N LEU A 44 -6.33 12.89 7.13
CA LEU A 44 -6.78 13.46 5.85
C LEU A 44 -8.16 14.12 5.97
N LYS A 45 -9.10 13.42 6.64
CA LYS A 45 -10.42 13.95 6.95
C LYS A 45 -10.34 15.30 7.71
N ALA A 46 -9.54 15.35 8.76
CA ALA A 46 -9.36 16.58 9.56
C ALA A 46 -8.77 17.72 8.74
N THR A 47 -7.88 17.44 7.79
CA THR A 47 -7.29 18.46 6.91
C THR A 47 -8.34 19.10 6.01
N LEU A 48 -9.21 18.29 5.37
CA LEU A 48 -10.31 18.78 4.53
C LEU A 48 -11.36 19.58 5.33
N GLN A 49 -11.70 19.10 6.53
CA GLN A 49 -12.66 19.78 7.40
C GLN A 49 -12.15 21.15 7.84
N LYS A 50 -10.84 21.32 8.08
CA LYS A 50 -10.23 22.64 8.36
C LYS A 50 -10.33 23.60 7.18
N GLN A 51 -10.43 23.10 5.97
CA GLN A 51 -10.62 23.88 4.74
C GLN A 51 -12.10 24.20 4.46
N GLY A 52 -13.01 23.78 5.37
CA GLY A 52 -14.44 24.03 5.26
C GLY A 52 -15.21 23.03 4.41
N HIS A 53 -14.59 21.91 4.00
CA HIS A 53 -15.25 20.87 3.21
C HIS A 53 -15.82 19.75 4.08
N THR A 54 -16.82 19.04 3.56
CA THR A 54 -17.37 17.83 4.17
C THR A 54 -16.70 16.59 3.61
N TRP A 55 -16.09 15.81 4.48
CA TRP A 55 -15.64 14.45 4.16
C TRP A 55 -16.79 13.45 4.36
N LYS A 56 -17.13 12.73 3.29
CA LYS A 56 -18.05 11.60 3.35
C LYS A 56 -17.23 10.30 3.27
N ASP A 57 -17.21 9.61 4.37
CA ASP A 57 -16.43 8.38 4.51
C ASP A 57 -17.09 7.21 3.80
N PHE A 58 -16.31 6.50 2.99
CA PHE A 58 -16.75 5.30 2.30
C PHE A 58 -15.69 4.21 2.47
N ALA A 59 -15.55 3.72 3.71
CA ALA A 59 -14.60 2.67 4.04
C ALA A 59 -15.19 1.29 3.74
N VAL A 60 -14.45 0.47 2.97
CA VAL A 60 -14.81 -0.93 2.64
C VAL A 60 -13.68 -1.84 3.09
N ALA A 61 -13.90 -2.55 4.18
CA ALA A 61 -12.90 -3.45 4.76
C ALA A 61 -12.69 -4.72 3.92
N GLY A 62 -11.47 -5.28 4.02
CA GLY A 62 -11.14 -6.63 3.58
C GLY A 62 -10.46 -6.74 2.21
N GLY A 63 -9.82 -7.89 2.00
CA GLY A 63 -9.23 -8.31 0.74
C GLY A 63 -8.04 -7.48 0.24
N GLY A 64 -7.39 -6.65 1.09
CA GLY A 64 -6.31 -5.77 0.63
C GLY A 64 -6.75 -4.73 -0.41
N GLY A 65 -8.07 -4.47 -0.51
CA GLY A 65 -8.69 -3.58 -1.48
C GLY A 65 -9.62 -4.27 -2.49
N ASP A 66 -9.59 -5.60 -2.62
CA ASP A 66 -10.40 -6.33 -3.62
C ASP A 66 -11.91 -6.10 -3.42
N SER A 67 -12.37 -6.09 -2.15
CA SER A 67 -13.77 -5.77 -1.81
C SER A 67 -14.14 -4.35 -2.20
N ALA A 68 -13.26 -3.38 -1.94
CA ALA A 68 -13.46 -1.98 -2.30
C ALA A 68 -13.54 -1.79 -3.83
N MET A 69 -12.69 -2.47 -4.60
CA MET A 69 -12.72 -2.40 -6.07
C MET A 69 -14.01 -3.00 -6.66
N THR A 70 -14.53 -4.08 -6.08
CA THR A 70 -15.82 -4.66 -6.47
C THR A 70 -16.96 -3.66 -6.27
N VAL A 71 -17.01 -2.99 -5.11
CA VAL A 71 -18.00 -1.96 -4.81
C VAL A 71 -17.84 -0.74 -5.73
N LEU A 72 -16.60 -0.29 -5.96
CA LEU A 72 -16.30 0.83 -6.86
C LEU A 72 -16.84 0.56 -8.27
N LYS A 73 -16.57 -0.64 -8.82
CA LYS A 73 -17.04 -1.03 -10.14
C LYS A 73 -18.57 -0.94 -10.26
N SER A 74 -19.28 -1.48 -9.26
CA SER A 74 -20.75 -1.39 -9.21
C SER A 74 -21.24 0.06 -9.17
N ARG A 75 -20.60 0.92 -8.37
CA ARG A 75 -20.94 2.34 -8.21
C ARG A 75 -20.71 3.12 -9.52
N VAL A 76 -19.59 2.91 -10.18
CA VAL A 76 -19.26 3.58 -11.44
C VAL A 76 -20.23 3.17 -12.55
N VAL A 77 -20.52 1.87 -12.72
CA VAL A 77 -21.48 1.36 -13.71
C VAL A 77 -22.89 1.94 -13.49
N SER A 78 -23.30 2.15 -12.25
CA SER A 78 -24.59 2.78 -11.91
C SER A 78 -24.58 4.32 -12.02
N GLY A 79 -23.48 4.94 -12.48
CA GLY A 79 -23.36 6.40 -12.62
C GLY A 79 -23.21 7.15 -11.29
N ASN A 80 -22.85 6.45 -10.20
CA ASN A 80 -22.72 6.98 -8.84
C ASN A 80 -21.29 6.80 -8.32
N ALA A 81 -20.29 7.23 -9.08
CA ALA A 81 -18.90 7.20 -8.67
C ALA A 81 -18.65 8.08 -7.42
N PRO A 82 -17.74 7.70 -6.48
CA PRO A 82 -17.30 8.59 -5.41
C PRO A 82 -16.48 9.76 -6.00
N ALA A 83 -16.25 10.81 -5.20
CA ALA A 83 -15.38 11.90 -5.63
C ALA A 83 -13.92 11.46 -5.77
N ALA A 84 -13.47 10.60 -4.88
CA ALA A 84 -12.14 10.00 -4.95
C ALA A 84 -12.19 8.54 -4.50
N ALA A 85 -11.34 7.70 -5.09
CA ALA A 85 -11.18 6.32 -4.66
C ALA A 85 -9.70 5.95 -4.57
N GLN A 86 -9.37 5.16 -3.55
CA GLN A 86 -8.05 4.55 -3.46
C GLN A 86 -7.89 3.54 -4.60
N ILE A 87 -6.96 3.81 -5.53
CA ILE A 87 -6.64 2.96 -6.68
C ILE A 87 -5.13 2.94 -6.84
N LYS A 88 -4.57 1.82 -7.29
CA LYS A 88 -3.13 1.60 -7.38
C LYS A 88 -2.70 1.12 -8.76
N GLY A 89 -1.44 1.43 -9.11
CA GLY A 89 -0.72 0.86 -10.25
C GLY A 89 -1.47 0.89 -11.59
N PRO A 90 -1.38 -0.18 -12.38
CA PRO A 90 -2.05 -0.30 -13.69
C PRO A 90 -3.55 -0.10 -13.68
N SER A 91 -4.25 -0.37 -12.58
CA SER A 91 -5.68 -0.11 -12.48
C SER A 91 -6.04 1.36 -12.64
N LEU A 92 -5.13 2.30 -12.34
CA LEU A 92 -5.32 3.72 -12.68
C LEU A 92 -5.48 3.93 -14.19
N GLN A 93 -4.70 3.20 -14.99
CA GLN A 93 -4.76 3.26 -16.46
C GLN A 93 -6.09 2.65 -16.97
N GLU A 94 -6.51 1.52 -16.41
CA GLU A 94 -7.79 0.87 -16.74
C GLU A 94 -8.97 1.82 -16.51
N TRP A 95 -9.07 2.44 -15.33
CA TRP A 95 -10.12 3.41 -15.02
C TRP A 95 -10.03 4.69 -15.86
N ALA A 96 -8.84 5.14 -16.24
CA ALA A 96 -8.66 6.28 -17.11
C ALA A 96 -9.14 6.00 -18.55
N GLN A 97 -8.90 4.78 -19.06
CA GLN A 97 -9.40 4.34 -20.38
C GLN A 97 -10.92 4.35 -20.46
N GLU A 98 -11.61 4.05 -19.37
CA GLU A 98 -13.07 4.16 -19.25
C GLU A 98 -13.57 5.62 -19.28
N GLY A 99 -12.66 6.59 -19.26
CA GLY A 99 -13.00 8.01 -19.35
C GLY A 99 -13.72 8.58 -18.12
N VAL A 100 -13.69 7.89 -16.97
CA VAL A 100 -14.39 8.29 -15.73
C VAL A 100 -13.56 9.15 -14.79
N LEU A 101 -12.24 9.20 -15.01
CA LEU A 101 -11.32 10.00 -14.18
C LEU A 101 -11.20 11.43 -14.73
N THR A 102 -10.89 12.38 -13.83
CA THR A 102 -10.65 13.78 -14.16
C THR A 102 -9.17 14.11 -14.17
N ASN A 103 -8.78 15.07 -15.00
CA ASN A 103 -7.43 15.63 -15.04
C ASN A 103 -7.24 16.61 -13.87
N ILE A 104 -6.15 16.46 -13.13
CA ILE A 104 -5.78 17.33 -12.01
C ILE A 104 -4.45 18.07 -12.23
N ASP A 105 -4.04 18.25 -13.48
CA ASP A 105 -2.79 18.97 -13.82
C ASP A 105 -2.71 20.39 -13.24
N GLY A 106 -3.85 21.07 -13.09
CA GLY A 106 -3.88 22.38 -12.45
C GLY A 106 -3.34 22.35 -11.03
N VAL A 107 -3.75 21.34 -10.25
CA VAL A 107 -3.25 21.09 -8.89
C VAL A 107 -1.79 20.64 -8.93
N ALA A 108 -1.47 19.70 -9.80
CA ALA A 108 -0.11 19.16 -9.92
C ALA A 108 0.91 20.22 -10.30
N LYS A 109 0.57 21.12 -11.24
CA LYS A 109 1.41 22.23 -11.67
C LYS A 109 1.58 23.25 -10.55
N ALA A 110 0.50 23.65 -9.87
CA ALA A 110 0.57 24.58 -8.74
C ALA A 110 1.42 24.03 -7.58
N GLY A 111 1.33 22.71 -7.34
CA GLY A 111 2.12 21.99 -6.33
C GLY A 111 3.51 21.55 -6.78
N LYS A 112 3.91 21.84 -8.03
CA LYS A 112 5.19 21.44 -8.65
C LYS A 112 5.48 19.94 -8.50
N TRP A 113 4.50 19.10 -8.76
CA TRP A 113 4.58 17.68 -8.47
C TRP A 113 5.73 16.98 -9.21
N ASP A 114 6.03 17.35 -10.44
CA ASP A 114 7.15 16.78 -11.20
C ASP A 114 8.54 17.10 -10.59
N GLU A 115 8.63 18.13 -9.72
CA GLU A 115 9.88 18.47 -9.02
C GLU A 115 10.01 17.73 -7.67
N VAL A 116 8.87 17.34 -7.07
CA VAL A 116 8.82 16.83 -5.69
C VAL A 116 8.36 15.37 -5.55
N ILE A 117 8.00 14.74 -6.66
CA ILE A 117 7.60 13.31 -6.70
C ILE A 117 8.67 12.53 -7.48
N PRO A 118 9.13 11.37 -6.98
CA PRO A 118 10.06 10.52 -7.74
C PRO A 118 9.46 10.14 -9.09
N PRO A 119 10.25 10.11 -10.20
CA PRO A 119 9.74 9.81 -11.54
C PRO A 119 8.96 8.49 -11.64
N VAL A 120 9.38 7.45 -10.91
CA VAL A 120 8.69 6.15 -10.87
C VAL A 120 7.27 6.29 -10.32
N VAL A 121 7.05 7.17 -9.35
CA VAL A 121 5.73 7.45 -8.77
C VAL A 121 4.92 8.35 -9.72
N ALA A 122 5.51 9.44 -10.19
CA ALA A 122 4.86 10.40 -11.07
C ALA A 122 4.30 9.74 -12.34
N ASN A 123 5.07 8.82 -12.93
CA ASN A 123 4.65 8.09 -14.14
C ASN A 123 3.42 7.20 -13.89
N ILE A 124 3.30 6.58 -12.72
CA ILE A 124 2.13 5.77 -12.35
C ILE A 124 0.88 6.63 -12.16
N MET A 125 1.04 7.86 -11.66
CA MET A 125 -0.09 8.79 -11.41
C MET A 125 -0.63 9.46 -12.68
N LYS A 126 0.01 9.25 -13.83
CA LYS A 126 -0.35 9.90 -15.09
C LYS A 126 -0.99 8.93 -16.08
N TYR A 127 -1.96 9.43 -16.82
CA TYR A 127 -2.51 8.79 -18.02
C TYR A 127 -2.34 9.74 -19.21
N GLN A 128 -1.69 9.28 -20.29
CA GLN A 128 -1.36 10.11 -21.47
C GLN A 128 -0.66 11.43 -21.12
N GLY A 129 0.20 11.41 -20.09
CA GLY A 129 0.95 12.58 -19.63
C GLY A 129 0.22 13.47 -18.62
N HIS A 130 -1.04 13.23 -18.33
CA HIS A 130 -1.87 14.02 -17.40
C HIS A 130 -2.03 13.34 -16.06
N TYR A 131 -1.90 14.08 -14.96
CA TYR A 131 -2.18 13.57 -13.62
C TYR A 131 -3.66 13.28 -13.43
N ILE A 132 -3.97 12.07 -12.98
CA ILE A 132 -5.34 11.56 -12.72
C ILE A 132 -5.51 11.08 -11.28
N ALA A 133 -4.43 11.01 -10.52
CA ALA A 133 -4.41 10.56 -9.14
C ALA A 133 -3.36 11.33 -8.32
N ALA A 134 -3.62 11.46 -7.02
CA ALA A 134 -2.71 12.03 -6.04
C ALA A 134 -2.08 10.91 -5.21
N PRO A 135 -0.73 10.75 -5.20
CA PRO A 135 -0.06 9.71 -4.43
C PRO A 135 0.04 10.11 -2.95
N VAL A 136 -0.25 9.15 -2.06
CA VAL A 136 -0.32 9.39 -0.62
C VAL A 136 0.97 9.02 0.09
N ASN A 137 1.59 7.90 -0.33
CA ASN A 137 2.75 7.32 0.32
C ASN A 137 3.55 6.43 -0.64
N VAL A 138 4.69 5.95 -0.14
CA VAL A 138 5.38 4.78 -0.68
C VAL A 138 5.49 3.75 0.43
N HIS A 139 4.99 2.55 0.19
CA HIS A 139 5.17 1.38 1.04
C HIS A 139 6.35 0.54 0.59
N ARG A 140 7.11 0.03 1.52
CA ARG A 140 7.98 -1.12 1.31
C ARG A 140 7.24 -2.39 1.67
N VAL A 141 7.11 -3.32 0.75
CA VAL A 141 6.35 -4.57 0.95
C VAL A 141 7.24 -5.69 1.51
N ASN A 142 8.48 -5.79 1.06
CA ASN A 142 9.42 -6.84 1.43
C ASN A 142 10.09 -6.61 2.80
N TRP A 143 9.26 -6.53 3.87
CA TRP A 143 9.73 -6.44 5.24
C TRP A 143 9.55 -7.76 6.01
N ILE A 144 10.44 -7.99 6.98
CA ILE A 144 10.25 -8.92 8.08
C ILE A 144 10.18 -8.14 9.40
N TRP A 145 9.17 -8.43 10.17
CA TRP A 145 8.93 -7.90 11.51
C TRP A 145 9.21 -8.99 12.52
N ALA A 146 9.94 -8.68 13.59
CA ALA A 146 10.24 -9.67 14.60
C ALA A 146 10.11 -9.13 16.02
N ASN A 147 9.74 -10.00 16.94
CA ASN A 147 9.72 -9.70 18.37
C ASN A 147 11.09 -10.06 18.99
N PRO A 148 11.87 -9.07 19.49
CA PRO A 148 13.21 -9.32 20.02
C PRO A 148 13.23 -10.24 21.24
N GLU A 149 12.23 -10.16 22.12
CA GLU A 149 12.16 -11.03 23.30
C GLU A 149 11.81 -12.47 22.93
N ALA A 150 10.96 -12.67 21.91
CA ALA A 150 10.67 -14.00 21.37
C ALA A 150 11.93 -14.64 20.75
N LEU A 151 12.70 -13.87 19.96
CA LEU A 151 13.97 -14.35 19.42
C LEU A 151 14.97 -14.68 20.53
N LYS A 152 15.12 -13.81 21.52
CA LYS A 152 16.00 -14.02 22.67
C LYS A 152 15.62 -15.28 23.46
N LYS A 153 14.34 -15.47 23.76
CA LYS A 153 13.83 -16.67 24.45
C LYS A 153 14.14 -17.95 23.68
N ALA A 154 14.10 -17.89 22.35
CA ALA A 154 14.43 -19.03 21.48
C ALA A 154 15.94 -19.21 21.24
N GLY A 155 16.80 -18.31 21.73
CA GLY A 155 18.22 -18.29 21.41
C GLY A 155 18.51 -18.07 19.91
N ALA A 156 17.59 -17.39 19.21
CA ALA A 156 17.62 -17.19 17.76
C ALA A 156 18.02 -15.76 17.39
N LYS A 157 18.45 -15.58 16.14
CA LYS A 157 18.77 -14.28 15.55
C LYS A 157 17.78 -13.93 14.47
N LEU A 158 17.67 -12.64 14.12
CA LEU A 158 16.92 -12.21 12.95
C LEU A 158 17.57 -12.80 11.69
N PRO A 159 16.81 -13.49 10.82
CA PRO A 159 17.36 -14.12 9.63
C PRO A 159 17.59 -13.10 8.51
N THR A 160 18.67 -13.27 7.76
CA THR A 160 19.01 -12.48 6.55
C THR A 160 18.91 -13.29 5.27
N THR A 161 18.89 -14.61 5.37
CA THR A 161 18.71 -15.56 4.27
C THR A 161 17.54 -16.50 4.54
N TRP A 162 17.01 -17.18 3.53
CA TRP A 162 15.93 -18.15 3.72
C TRP A 162 16.38 -19.38 4.52
N ASP A 163 17.64 -19.79 4.40
CA ASP A 163 18.16 -20.88 5.21
C ASP A 163 18.20 -20.51 6.69
N GLU A 164 18.70 -19.30 7.02
CA GLU A 164 18.66 -18.77 8.39
C GLU A 164 17.23 -18.60 8.89
N PHE A 165 16.29 -18.22 8.01
CA PHE A 165 14.87 -18.10 8.36
C PHE A 165 14.30 -19.40 8.92
N PHE A 166 14.59 -20.51 8.27
CA PHE A 166 14.12 -21.81 8.73
C PHE A 166 14.83 -22.28 10.00
N VAL A 167 16.11 -21.95 10.19
CA VAL A 167 16.83 -22.20 11.45
C VAL A 167 16.17 -21.42 12.60
N THR A 168 15.89 -20.13 12.40
CA THR A 168 15.20 -19.26 13.36
C THR A 168 13.79 -19.76 13.66
N ALA A 169 13.04 -20.13 12.62
CA ALA A 169 11.68 -20.64 12.76
C ALA A 169 11.65 -21.95 13.58
N GLU A 170 12.60 -22.85 13.36
CA GLU A 170 12.70 -24.09 14.13
C GLU A 170 13.07 -23.82 15.61
N ALA A 171 13.95 -22.86 15.86
CA ALA A 171 14.30 -22.46 17.24
C ALA A 171 13.09 -21.88 17.99
N LEU A 172 12.32 -21.00 17.34
CA LEU A 172 11.07 -20.45 17.89
C LEU A 172 10.05 -21.56 18.20
N LYS A 173 9.86 -22.49 17.26
CA LYS A 173 8.97 -23.65 17.44
C LYS A 173 9.36 -24.50 18.65
N LYS A 174 10.65 -24.78 18.82
CA LYS A 174 11.18 -25.51 19.98
C LYS A 174 10.98 -24.76 21.30
N ALA A 175 10.99 -23.43 21.27
CA ALA A 175 10.71 -22.58 22.42
C ALA A 175 9.21 -22.43 22.74
N GLY A 176 8.32 -23.10 21.98
CA GLY A 176 6.86 -23.04 22.14
C GLY A 176 6.25 -21.72 21.67
N ILE A 177 6.92 -20.98 20.77
CA ILE A 177 6.47 -19.72 20.18
C ILE A 177 6.05 -20.00 18.75
N VAL A 178 4.92 -19.44 18.28
CA VAL A 178 4.54 -19.49 16.87
C VAL A 178 5.65 -18.83 16.04
N PRO A 179 6.34 -19.56 15.16
CA PRO A 179 7.47 -18.97 14.44
C PRO A 179 7.07 -17.80 13.54
N VAL A 180 5.96 -17.97 12.78
CA VAL A 180 5.50 -17.00 11.78
C VAL A 180 4.03 -16.66 12.00
N ALA A 181 3.74 -15.43 12.36
CA ALA A 181 2.39 -14.89 12.32
C ALA A 181 1.99 -14.67 10.86
N HIS A 182 0.92 -15.30 10.42
CA HIS A 182 0.42 -15.20 9.06
C HIS A 182 -1.09 -14.96 9.06
N GLY A 183 -1.58 -14.14 8.13
CA GLY A 183 -3.00 -14.01 7.86
C GLY A 183 -3.43 -14.95 6.75
N GLY A 184 -4.71 -15.28 6.68
CA GLY A 184 -5.21 -16.32 5.78
C GLY A 184 -5.98 -15.81 4.57
N GLN A 185 -5.79 -14.56 4.17
CA GLN A 185 -6.37 -14.00 2.96
C GLN A 185 -5.39 -14.15 1.78
N ASN A 186 -5.89 -14.35 0.57
CA ASN A 186 -5.08 -14.65 -0.62
C ASN A 186 -3.99 -13.60 -0.93
N TRP A 187 -4.26 -12.32 -0.69
CA TRP A 187 -3.27 -11.25 -0.86
C TRP A 187 -2.09 -11.35 0.12
N GLN A 188 -2.32 -11.88 1.33
CA GLN A 188 -1.26 -12.08 2.33
C GLN A 188 -0.36 -13.26 1.95
N ASP A 189 -0.96 -14.35 1.42
CA ASP A 189 -0.21 -15.46 0.82
C ASP A 189 0.67 -14.93 -0.32
N PHE A 190 0.12 -14.09 -1.19
CA PHE A 190 0.84 -13.54 -2.34
C PHE A 190 1.94 -12.55 -1.94
N THR A 191 1.73 -11.75 -0.87
CA THR A 191 2.76 -10.88 -0.29
C THR A 191 3.96 -11.68 0.22
N THR A 192 3.71 -12.80 0.88
CA THR A 192 4.76 -13.72 1.33
C THR A 192 5.46 -14.37 0.14
N PHE A 193 4.69 -14.84 -0.86
CA PHE A 193 5.22 -15.43 -2.08
C PHE A 193 6.14 -14.49 -2.86
N GLU A 194 5.73 -13.22 -3.08
CA GLU A 194 6.57 -12.28 -3.82
C GLU A 194 7.87 -11.91 -3.08
N SER A 195 7.84 -11.89 -1.74
CA SER A 195 9.05 -11.71 -0.93
C SER A 195 10.02 -12.89 -1.08
N VAL A 196 9.47 -14.12 -1.13
CA VAL A 196 10.27 -15.33 -1.42
C VAL A 196 10.81 -15.30 -2.84
N ALA A 197 9.98 -14.91 -3.81
CA ALA A 197 10.39 -14.82 -5.22
C ALA A 197 11.56 -13.86 -5.42
N LEU A 198 11.49 -12.68 -4.77
CA LEU A 198 12.58 -11.71 -4.81
C LEU A 198 13.84 -12.22 -4.10
N GLY A 199 13.70 -12.81 -2.91
CA GLY A 199 14.84 -13.26 -2.11
C GLY A 199 15.55 -14.50 -2.65
N VAL A 200 14.82 -15.39 -3.34
CA VAL A 200 15.38 -16.62 -3.95
C VAL A 200 15.87 -16.37 -5.37
N GLY A 201 15.12 -15.59 -6.16
CA GLY A 201 15.38 -15.40 -7.57
C GLY A 201 16.16 -14.12 -7.90
N GLY A 202 16.12 -13.13 -7.03
CA GLY A 202 16.69 -11.80 -7.27
C GLY A 202 15.82 -10.92 -8.18
N VAL A 203 16.31 -9.69 -8.41
CA VAL A 203 15.58 -8.63 -9.12
C VAL A 203 15.25 -9.00 -10.57
N ASP A 204 16.19 -9.56 -11.31
CA ASP A 204 15.97 -9.90 -12.73
C ASP A 204 14.95 -11.02 -12.89
N PHE A 205 15.02 -12.03 -12.03
CA PHE A 205 14.01 -13.09 -11.98
C PHE A 205 12.63 -12.53 -11.65
N TYR A 206 12.55 -11.70 -10.61
CA TYR A 206 11.28 -11.07 -10.19
C TYR A 206 10.65 -10.28 -11.35
N LYS A 207 11.45 -9.42 -12.01
CA LYS A 207 10.97 -8.63 -13.16
C LYS A 207 10.48 -9.50 -14.30
N LYS A 208 11.21 -10.56 -14.67
CA LYS A 208 10.79 -11.46 -15.73
C LYS A 208 9.52 -12.24 -15.37
N ALA A 209 9.50 -12.85 -14.17
CA ALA A 209 8.40 -13.71 -13.76
C ALA A 209 7.12 -12.94 -13.39
N LEU A 210 7.25 -11.85 -12.60
CA LEU A 210 6.12 -11.22 -11.91
C LEU A 210 5.74 -9.83 -12.46
N VAL A 211 6.55 -9.27 -13.36
CA VAL A 211 6.23 -8.00 -14.04
C VAL A 211 6.00 -8.23 -15.54
N GLN A 212 6.91 -8.96 -16.19
CA GLN A 212 6.81 -9.27 -17.62
C GLN A 212 5.97 -10.51 -17.90
N LEU A 213 5.67 -11.31 -16.85
CA LEU A 213 4.87 -12.53 -16.92
C LEU A 213 5.42 -13.55 -17.92
N ASP A 214 6.78 -13.65 -18.02
CA ASP A 214 7.46 -14.54 -18.94
C ASP A 214 7.16 -16.01 -18.60
N PRO A 215 6.50 -16.78 -19.51
CA PRO A 215 6.09 -18.15 -19.23
C PRO A 215 7.25 -19.11 -19.04
N VAL A 216 8.42 -18.84 -19.63
CA VAL A 216 9.62 -19.67 -19.45
C VAL A 216 10.15 -19.50 -18.02
N THR A 217 10.20 -18.27 -17.53
CA THR A 217 10.65 -17.96 -16.17
C THR A 217 9.64 -18.51 -15.13
N LEU A 218 8.33 -18.39 -15.39
CA LEU A 218 7.27 -18.90 -14.52
C LEU A 218 7.28 -20.44 -14.41
N THR A 219 7.76 -21.16 -15.43
CA THR A 219 7.83 -22.62 -15.43
C THR A 219 9.24 -23.17 -15.22
N GLY A 220 10.22 -22.30 -14.97
CA GLY A 220 11.62 -22.65 -14.81
C GLY A 220 11.99 -23.16 -13.41
N PRO A 221 13.21 -23.67 -13.23
CA PRO A 221 13.67 -24.27 -11.96
C PRO A 221 13.76 -23.27 -10.81
N THR A 222 14.00 -22.00 -11.08
CA THR A 222 14.03 -20.96 -10.04
C THR A 222 12.63 -20.76 -9.44
N MET A 223 11.56 -20.76 -10.25
CA MET A 223 10.19 -20.67 -9.75
C MET A 223 9.82 -21.91 -8.93
N GLU A 224 10.28 -23.10 -9.31
CA GLU A 224 10.08 -24.32 -8.51
C GLU A 224 10.72 -24.18 -7.12
N LYS A 225 11.95 -23.65 -7.04
CA LYS A 225 12.63 -23.35 -5.77
C LYS A 225 11.86 -22.30 -4.96
N VAL A 226 11.35 -21.23 -5.60
CA VAL A 226 10.50 -20.22 -4.96
C VAL A 226 9.27 -20.86 -4.33
N LEU A 227 8.52 -21.65 -5.09
CA LEU A 227 7.30 -22.30 -4.63
C LEU A 227 7.58 -23.28 -3.48
N THR A 228 8.64 -24.07 -3.59
CA THR A 228 9.04 -25.02 -2.53
C THR A 228 9.41 -24.29 -1.24
N THR A 229 10.20 -23.20 -1.35
CA THR A 229 10.57 -22.35 -0.20
C THR A 229 9.33 -21.70 0.43
N PHE A 230 8.45 -21.15 -0.39
CA PHE A 230 7.19 -20.54 0.05
C PHE A 230 6.30 -21.55 0.79
N LYS A 231 6.11 -22.74 0.21
CA LYS A 231 5.28 -23.79 0.82
C LYS A 231 5.80 -24.23 2.19
N ARG A 232 7.12 -24.31 2.35
CA ARG A 232 7.75 -24.69 3.62
C ARG A 232 7.47 -23.71 4.75
N ILE A 233 7.24 -22.43 4.45
CA ILE A 233 6.91 -21.43 5.49
C ILE A 233 5.61 -21.80 6.20
N LYS A 234 4.65 -22.42 5.53
CA LYS A 234 3.37 -22.86 6.10
C LYS A 234 3.54 -23.76 7.32
N ASP A 235 4.57 -24.60 7.36
CA ASP A 235 4.84 -25.53 8.47
C ASP A 235 5.19 -24.80 9.78
N TYR A 236 5.43 -23.50 9.69
CA TYR A 236 5.80 -22.62 10.80
C TYR A 236 4.71 -21.61 11.16
N THR A 237 3.55 -21.67 10.52
CA THR A 237 2.38 -20.85 10.87
C THR A 237 1.46 -21.61 11.83
N ASP A 238 0.58 -20.90 12.55
CA ASP A 238 -0.39 -21.54 13.41
C ASP A 238 -1.65 -22.00 12.64
N LYS A 239 -2.38 -22.97 13.21
CA LYS A 239 -3.55 -23.59 12.59
C LYS A 239 -4.75 -22.63 12.42
N ASN A 240 -4.77 -21.51 13.14
CA ASN A 240 -5.85 -20.53 13.11
C ASN A 240 -5.58 -19.40 12.10
N ALA A 241 -4.53 -19.52 11.29
CA ALA A 241 -4.19 -18.55 10.25
C ALA A 241 -5.29 -18.37 9.17
N PRO A 242 -6.01 -19.39 8.70
CA PRO A 242 -7.03 -19.22 7.66
C PRO A 242 -8.07 -18.16 8.00
N GLY A 243 -8.28 -17.20 7.07
CA GLY A 243 -9.22 -16.09 7.22
C GLY A 243 -8.80 -14.96 8.17
N ARG A 244 -7.66 -15.09 8.85
CA ARG A 244 -7.16 -14.06 9.76
C ARG A 244 -6.78 -12.79 9.01
N ASP A 245 -7.22 -11.65 9.53
CA ASP A 245 -6.76 -10.36 9.05
C ASP A 245 -5.29 -10.11 9.42
N TRP A 246 -4.59 -9.39 8.56
CA TRP A 246 -3.15 -9.12 8.68
C TRP A 246 -2.76 -8.42 10.00
N ASN A 247 -3.58 -7.49 10.48
CA ASN A 247 -3.35 -6.75 11.73
C ASN A 247 -3.50 -7.66 12.97
N LEU A 248 -4.34 -8.69 12.89
CA LEU A 248 -4.43 -9.70 13.95
C LEU A 248 -3.18 -10.57 13.99
N ALA A 249 -2.59 -10.89 12.82
CA ALA A 249 -1.27 -11.54 12.77
C ALA A 249 -0.17 -10.63 13.35
N THR A 250 -0.18 -9.32 13.01
CA THR A 250 0.76 -8.34 13.60
C THR A 250 0.60 -8.28 15.13
N ALA A 251 -0.63 -8.33 15.64
CA ALA A 251 -0.89 -8.33 17.09
C ALA A 251 -0.26 -9.54 17.80
N MET A 252 -0.12 -10.69 17.16
CA MET A 252 0.59 -11.85 17.73
C MET A 252 2.08 -11.56 17.93
N VAL A 253 2.71 -10.86 16.98
CA VAL A 253 4.12 -10.43 17.10
C VAL A 253 4.27 -9.37 18.20
N ILE A 254 3.35 -8.40 18.24
CA ILE A 254 3.31 -7.35 19.28
C ILE A 254 3.27 -7.95 20.68
N LYS A 255 2.50 -9.01 20.88
CA LYS A 255 2.32 -9.69 22.18
C LYS A 255 3.40 -10.73 22.49
N GLY A 256 4.27 -11.05 21.52
CA GLY A 256 5.27 -12.11 21.66
C GLY A 256 4.69 -13.53 21.57
N GLU A 257 3.44 -13.67 21.13
CA GLU A 257 2.79 -14.95 20.81
C GLU A 257 3.40 -15.58 19.54
N ALA A 258 3.89 -14.72 18.62
CA ALA A 258 4.65 -15.13 17.46
C ALA A 258 5.99 -14.40 17.37
N GLY A 259 6.98 -15.05 16.74
CA GLY A 259 8.33 -14.53 16.61
C GLY A 259 8.52 -13.57 15.48
N MET A 260 7.94 -13.86 14.29
CA MET A 260 8.17 -13.13 13.05
C MET A 260 6.87 -12.96 12.24
N GLN A 261 6.87 -11.95 11.34
CA GLN A 261 5.84 -11.75 10.32
C GLN A 261 6.48 -11.20 9.04
N LEU A 262 6.10 -11.75 7.88
CA LEU A 262 6.40 -11.19 6.56
C LEU A 262 5.20 -10.33 6.14
N MET A 263 5.37 -9.01 6.10
CA MET A 263 4.28 -8.06 5.81
C MET A 263 4.87 -6.69 5.51
N GLY A 264 4.21 -5.92 4.64
CA GLY A 264 4.62 -4.57 4.32
C GLY A 264 4.63 -3.62 5.53
N ASP A 265 5.16 -2.44 5.31
CA ASP A 265 5.42 -1.46 6.37
C ASP A 265 4.16 -0.87 7.03
N TRP A 266 2.96 -1.09 6.48
CA TRP A 266 1.71 -0.78 7.18
C TRP A 266 1.58 -1.54 8.51
N ALA A 267 2.26 -2.70 8.68
CA ALA A 267 2.33 -3.39 9.96
C ALA A 267 2.96 -2.52 11.04
N LYS A 268 3.91 -1.65 10.69
CA LYS A 268 4.51 -0.69 11.64
C LYS A 268 3.47 0.24 12.27
N GLY A 269 2.46 0.65 11.52
CA GLY A 269 1.35 1.45 12.03
C GLY A 269 0.66 0.79 13.23
N GLU A 270 0.48 -0.53 13.22
CA GLU A 270 -0.11 -1.28 14.33
C GLU A 270 0.83 -1.35 15.54
N PHE A 271 2.14 -1.57 15.32
CA PHE A 271 3.14 -1.51 16.41
C PHE A 271 3.15 -0.14 17.08
N VAL A 272 3.17 0.93 16.30
CA VAL A 272 3.16 2.32 16.81
C VAL A 272 1.85 2.64 17.52
N ALA A 273 0.69 2.22 16.97
CA ALA A 273 -0.61 2.39 17.62
C ALA A 273 -0.69 1.66 18.96
N ALA A 274 0.03 0.54 19.12
CA ALA A 274 0.19 -0.20 20.37
C ALA A 274 1.26 0.38 21.31
N GLY A 275 1.83 1.54 21.00
CA GLY A 275 2.88 2.19 21.83
C GLY A 275 4.24 1.49 21.77
N LYS A 276 4.50 0.68 20.75
CA LYS A 276 5.76 -0.06 20.61
C LYS A 276 6.82 0.78 19.88
N VAL A 277 8.06 0.60 20.30
CA VAL A 277 9.23 1.36 19.82
C VAL A 277 10.15 0.46 19.00
N PRO A 278 10.53 0.90 17.75
CA PRO A 278 11.47 0.14 16.93
C PRO A 278 12.82 -0.04 17.59
N GLY A 279 13.45 -1.20 17.38
CA GLY A 279 14.75 -1.56 17.99
C GLY A 279 14.65 -2.01 19.43
N LYS A 280 13.59 -1.63 20.15
CA LYS A 280 13.34 -2.04 21.54
C LYS A 280 12.26 -3.13 21.63
N ASP A 281 11.07 -2.82 21.14
CA ASP A 281 9.89 -3.69 21.29
C ASP A 281 9.63 -4.53 20.03
N PHE A 282 10.17 -4.12 18.89
CA PHE A 282 10.13 -4.87 17.63
C PHE A 282 11.33 -4.52 16.74
N ILE A 283 11.66 -5.44 15.85
CA ILE A 283 12.70 -5.29 14.83
C ILE A 283 12.05 -5.21 13.46
N CYS A 284 12.52 -4.30 12.62
CA CYS A 284 12.19 -4.20 11.19
C CYS A 284 13.45 -4.49 10.37
N ALA A 285 13.33 -5.32 9.34
CA ALA A 285 14.42 -5.55 8.39
C ALA A 285 13.86 -5.95 7.02
N ALA A 286 14.70 -5.88 5.99
CA ALA A 286 14.37 -6.46 4.69
C ALA A 286 14.08 -7.96 4.83
N ALA A 287 13.08 -8.47 4.12
CA ALA A 287 12.80 -9.90 4.06
C ALA A 287 14.05 -10.68 3.62
N PRO A 288 14.22 -11.95 4.04
CA PRO A 288 15.41 -12.72 3.76
C PRO A 288 15.80 -12.72 2.27
N GLY A 289 17.06 -12.42 1.97
CA GLY A 289 17.61 -12.36 0.62
C GLY A 289 17.24 -11.11 -0.19
N THR A 290 16.55 -10.11 0.41
CA THR A 290 16.06 -8.93 -0.33
C THR A 290 16.72 -7.61 0.08
N GLN A 291 17.87 -7.64 0.76
CA GLN A 291 18.53 -6.45 1.33
C GLN A 291 18.98 -5.40 0.32
N LYS A 292 19.11 -5.78 -0.96
CA LYS A 292 19.53 -4.91 -2.07
C LYS A 292 18.40 -4.68 -3.07
N ALA A 293 17.16 -4.77 -2.64
CA ALA A 293 15.99 -4.58 -3.48
C ALA A 293 14.81 -4.07 -2.66
N PHE A 294 13.98 -3.26 -3.29
CA PHE A 294 12.81 -2.66 -2.66
C PHE A 294 11.55 -3.00 -3.47
N THR A 295 10.67 -3.78 -2.89
CA THR A 295 9.34 -4.02 -3.46
C THR A 295 8.42 -2.89 -3.02
N PHE A 296 7.98 -2.06 -3.97
CA PHE A 296 7.17 -0.89 -3.65
C PHE A 296 5.67 -1.10 -3.93
N ASN A 297 4.85 -0.47 -3.09
CA ASN A 297 3.43 -0.22 -3.29
C ASN A 297 3.16 1.27 -3.03
N ILE A 298 2.32 1.88 -3.84
CA ILE A 298 1.97 3.29 -3.74
C ILE A 298 0.46 3.38 -3.58
N ASP A 299 0.00 3.88 -2.43
CA ASP A 299 -1.39 4.26 -2.29
C ASP A 299 -1.62 5.60 -2.97
N SER A 300 -2.68 5.71 -3.72
CA SER A 300 -3.10 6.94 -4.38
C SER A 300 -4.61 7.08 -4.38
N PHE A 301 -5.10 8.32 -4.47
CA PHE A 301 -6.50 8.58 -4.73
C PHE A 301 -6.67 9.03 -6.18
N ALA A 302 -7.39 8.21 -6.96
CA ALA A 302 -7.88 8.60 -8.28
C ALA A 302 -9.06 9.55 -8.14
N MET A 303 -9.10 10.60 -8.96
CA MET A 303 -10.13 11.63 -8.93
C MET A 303 -11.16 11.36 -10.03
N PHE A 304 -12.41 11.15 -9.64
CA PHE A 304 -13.51 10.88 -10.57
C PHE A 304 -14.13 12.17 -11.09
N LYS A 305 -14.70 12.13 -12.30
CA LYS A 305 -15.45 13.25 -12.87
C LYS A 305 -16.68 13.56 -12.02
N LEU A 306 -16.85 14.82 -11.66
CA LEU A 306 -17.98 15.31 -10.87
C LEU A 306 -18.85 16.25 -11.71
N LYS A 307 -20.08 16.48 -11.27
CA LYS A 307 -21.04 17.39 -11.92
C LYS A 307 -21.26 18.69 -11.13
N ASN A 308 -20.79 18.74 -9.88
CA ASN A 308 -21.00 19.85 -8.96
C ASN A 308 -19.69 20.61 -8.75
N ALA A 309 -19.65 21.89 -9.12
CA ALA A 309 -18.43 22.71 -9.06
C ALA A 309 -17.86 22.87 -7.62
N ALA A 310 -18.72 22.92 -6.59
CA ALA A 310 -18.26 22.97 -5.21
C ALA A 310 -17.54 21.65 -4.80
N ASN A 311 -18.06 20.52 -5.24
CA ASN A 311 -17.44 19.21 -5.00
C ASN A 311 -16.15 19.05 -5.81
N GLU A 312 -16.11 19.55 -7.06
CA GLU A 312 -14.85 19.59 -7.84
C GLU A 312 -13.78 20.42 -7.14
N LYS A 313 -14.13 21.58 -6.59
CA LYS A 313 -13.20 22.40 -5.81
C LYS A 313 -12.71 21.64 -4.57
N ALA A 314 -13.60 21.01 -3.83
CA ALA A 314 -13.25 20.22 -2.65
C ALA A 314 -12.35 19.00 -3.02
N GLN A 315 -12.58 18.37 -4.17
CA GLN A 315 -11.73 17.30 -4.70
C GLN A 315 -10.32 17.81 -5.06
N GLN A 316 -10.20 19.01 -5.67
CA GLN A 316 -8.90 19.64 -5.95
C GLN A 316 -8.16 20.01 -4.66
N ASP A 317 -8.89 20.48 -3.65
CA ASP A 317 -8.33 20.78 -2.34
C ASP A 317 -7.90 19.50 -1.60
N LEU A 318 -8.61 18.38 -1.79
CA LEU A 318 -8.17 17.05 -1.35
C LEU A 318 -6.83 16.68 -1.99
N ALA A 319 -6.70 16.79 -3.31
CA ALA A 319 -5.45 16.47 -4.02
C ALA A 319 -4.29 17.39 -3.55
N THR A 320 -4.57 18.67 -3.32
CA THR A 320 -3.61 19.64 -2.77
C THR A 320 -3.18 19.24 -1.36
N ALA A 321 -4.15 18.90 -0.50
CA ALA A 321 -3.90 18.50 0.88
C ALA A 321 -3.05 17.21 0.97
N ILE A 322 -3.33 16.21 0.13
CA ILE A 322 -2.57 14.94 0.07
C ILE A 322 -1.08 15.22 -0.19
N MET A 323 -0.77 16.18 -1.04
CA MET A 323 0.62 16.51 -1.38
C MET A 323 1.25 17.57 -0.48
N SER A 324 0.55 18.09 0.54
CA SER A 324 1.15 19.02 1.48
C SER A 324 2.22 18.34 2.36
N PRO A 325 3.33 19.01 2.69
CA PRO A 325 4.35 18.44 3.58
C PRO A 325 3.81 17.99 4.93
N GLU A 326 2.88 18.76 5.50
CA GLU A 326 2.26 18.49 6.80
C GLU A 326 1.45 17.20 6.77
N PHE A 327 0.67 16.98 5.72
CA PHE A 327 -0.11 15.76 5.57
C PHE A 327 0.80 14.57 5.28
N GLN A 328 1.77 14.72 4.38
CA GLN A 328 2.74 13.66 4.06
C GLN A 328 3.50 13.18 5.31
N GLU A 329 3.86 14.09 6.21
CA GLU A 329 4.47 13.72 7.49
C GLU A 329 3.46 13.02 8.40
N LEU A 330 2.33 13.65 8.70
CA LEU A 330 1.36 13.16 9.67
C LEU A 330 0.77 11.80 9.27
N PHE A 331 0.40 11.64 7.99
CA PHE A 331 -0.15 10.40 7.48
C PHE A 331 0.84 9.26 7.59
N ASN A 332 2.07 9.45 7.13
CA ASN A 332 3.07 8.40 7.05
C ASN A 332 3.61 7.98 8.44
N LEU A 333 3.64 8.89 9.41
CA LEU A 333 3.91 8.56 10.81
C LEU A 333 2.89 7.57 11.40
N ASN A 334 1.61 7.70 11.03
CA ASN A 334 0.55 6.80 11.52
C ASN A 334 0.41 5.53 10.66
N LYS A 335 0.59 5.64 9.34
CA LYS A 335 0.42 4.51 8.40
C LYS A 335 1.60 3.54 8.43
N GLY A 336 2.78 4.00 8.85
CA GLY A 336 4.01 3.20 8.88
C GLY A 336 4.86 3.27 7.61
N SER A 337 4.37 3.90 6.56
CA SER A 337 5.00 4.10 5.26
C SER A 337 5.98 5.28 5.25
N ILE A 338 6.50 5.61 4.07
CA ILE A 338 7.32 6.80 3.86
C ILE A 338 6.60 7.82 2.98
N PRO A 339 6.89 9.14 3.14
CA PRO A 339 6.36 10.16 2.27
C PRO A 339 6.74 9.93 0.81
N VAL A 340 5.81 10.20 -0.10
CA VAL A 340 6.09 10.20 -1.54
C VAL A 340 6.89 11.44 -1.96
N ARG A 341 6.76 12.51 -1.19
CA ARG A 341 7.38 13.78 -1.47
C ARG A 341 8.87 13.74 -1.15
N THR A 342 9.72 14.07 -2.14
CA THR A 342 11.17 14.15 -1.97
C THR A 342 11.58 15.40 -1.16
N GLY A 343 12.77 15.36 -0.55
CA GLY A 343 13.33 16.48 0.19
C GLY A 343 12.65 16.78 1.54
N MET A 344 11.78 15.93 2.02
CA MET A 344 11.18 16.08 3.34
C MET A 344 12.18 15.77 4.45
N LYS A 345 12.08 16.51 5.55
CA LYS A 345 12.81 16.21 6.78
C LYS A 345 12.22 14.93 7.42
N MET A 346 13.10 14.02 7.81
CA MET A 346 12.71 12.75 8.42
C MET A 346 12.96 12.71 9.95
N ASP A 347 13.11 13.88 10.59
CA ASP A 347 13.52 13.97 12.00
C ASP A 347 12.51 13.31 12.96
N LYS A 348 11.21 13.39 12.64
CA LYS A 348 10.14 12.79 13.44
C LYS A 348 9.91 11.29 13.14
N PHE A 349 10.48 10.79 12.04
CA PHE A 349 10.34 9.41 11.66
C PHE A 349 11.31 8.52 12.43
N ASP A 350 10.89 7.29 12.68
CA ASP A 350 11.71 6.26 13.31
C ASP A 350 12.79 5.71 12.36
N ASP A 351 13.70 4.91 12.91
CA ASP A 351 14.82 4.36 12.14
C ASP A 351 14.37 3.40 11.04
N CYS A 352 13.25 2.67 11.22
CA CYS A 352 12.68 1.82 10.16
C CYS A 352 12.25 2.66 8.94
N ALA A 353 11.55 3.79 9.17
CA ALA A 353 11.14 4.68 8.10
C ALA A 353 12.32 5.41 7.43
N LYS A 354 13.31 5.86 8.23
CA LYS A 354 14.54 6.47 7.71
C LYS A 354 15.31 5.49 6.83
N GLN A 355 15.46 4.25 7.28
CA GLN A 355 16.09 3.18 6.49
C GLN A 355 15.30 2.90 5.22
N SER A 356 13.95 2.79 5.29
CA SER A 356 13.09 2.59 4.13
C SER A 356 13.25 3.71 3.09
N ALA A 357 13.31 4.97 3.52
CA ALA A 357 13.49 6.11 2.63
C ALA A 357 14.88 6.12 1.97
N ALA A 358 15.93 5.77 2.72
CA ALA A 358 17.29 5.66 2.20
C ALA A 358 17.40 4.52 1.18
N ASP A 359 16.85 3.35 1.50
CA ASP A 359 16.84 2.19 0.61
C ASP A 359 16.05 2.46 -0.67
N PHE A 360 14.86 3.09 -0.58
CA PHE A 360 14.09 3.46 -1.77
C PHE A 360 14.89 4.36 -2.71
N ALA A 361 15.59 5.36 -2.18
CA ALA A 361 16.41 6.27 -2.98
C ALA A 361 17.65 5.56 -3.58
N ALA A 362 18.28 4.66 -2.83
CA ALA A 362 19.43 3.88 -3.29
C ALA A 362 19.03 2.88 -4.38
N ASP A 363 17.94 2.14 -4.16
CA ASP A 363 17.44 1.11 -5.07
C ASP A 363 16.83 1.73 -6.35
N ALA A 364 16.29 2.96 -6.28
CA ALA A 364 15.90 3.71 -7.46
C ALA A 364 17.10 4.00 -8.37
N LYS A 365 18.24 4.40 -7.80
CA LYS A 365 19.50 4.65 -8.55
C LYS A 365 20.12 3.37 -9.07
N ALA A 366 20.04 2.28 -8.31
CA ALA A 366 20.57 0.98 -8.66
C ALA A 366 19.71 0.21 -9.68
N GLY A 367 18.45 0.67 -9.93
CA GLY A 367 17.50 -0.05 -10.79
C GLY A 367 16.92 -1.31 -10.15
N THR A 368 16.98 -1.41 -8.81
CA THR A 368 16.54 -2.57 -8.03
C THR A 368 15.18 -2.35 -7.34
N LEU A 369 14.48 -1.25 -7.66
CA LEU A 369 13.06 -1.12 -7.34
C LEU A 369 12.24 -2.11 -8.18
N VAL A 370 11.32 -2.82 -7.54
CA VAL A 370 10.35 -3.69 -8.20
C VAL A 370 8.94 -3.37 -7.73
N PRO A 371 7.95 -3.29 -8.65
CA PRO A 371 6.56 -3.08 -8.27
C PRO A 371 5.98 -4.33 -7.63
N SER A 372 5.21 -4.17 -6.54
CA SER A 372 4.54 -5.30 -5.89
C SER A 372 3.42 -5.86 -6.78
N ILE A 373 3.49 -7.14 -7.13
CA ILE A 373 2.39 -7.80 -7.83
C ILE A 373 1.24 -8.10 -6.87
N ALA A 374 1.52 -8.42 -5.61
CA ALA A 374 0.51 -8.71 -4.61
C ALA A 374 -0.39 -7.50 -4.27
N HIS A 375 0.08 -6.29 -4.60
CA HIS A 375 -0.62 -5.04 -4.29
C HIS A 375 -1.00 -4.21 -5.52
N GLY A 376 -1.16 -4.87 -6.68
CA GLY A 376 -1.67 -4.22 -7.89
C GLY A 376 -0.73 -3.20 -8.51
N MET A 377 0.59 -3.32 -8.32
CA MET A 377 1.55 -2.36 -8.89
C MET A 377 2.23 -2.85 -10.17
N ALA A 378 2.21 -4.16 -10.44
CA ALA A 378 3.04 -4.76 -11.48
C ALA A 378 2.29 -5.05 -12.78
N VAL A 379 1.08 -5.57 -12.70
CA VAL A 379 0.30 -6.08 -13.82
C VAL A 379 -1.15 -5.65 -13.71
N HIS A 380 -1.94 -5.83 -14.77
CA HIS A 380 -3.37 -5.52 -14.75
C HIS A 380 -4.15 -6.45 -13.79
N ALA A 381 -5.31 -5.96 -13.32
CA ALA A 381 -6.07 -6.57 -12.23
C ALA A 381 -6.48 -8.04 -12.50
N ALA A 382 -6.80 -8.41 -13.74
CA ALA A 382 -7.23 -9.78 -14.05
C ALA A 382 -6.09 -10.79 -13.90
N ALA A 383 -4.89 -10.49 -14.39
CA ALA A 383 -3.72 -11.38 -14.21
C ALA A 383 -3.28 -11.44 -12.73
N GLU A 384 -3.26 -10.30 -12.04
CA GLU A 384 -2.97 -10.25 -10.60
C GLU A 384 -3.92 -11.16 -9.83
N GLY A 385 -5.23 -10.99 -9.99
CA GLY A 385 -6.24 -11.78 -9.28
C GLY A 385 -6.12 -13.26 -9.55
N ALA A 386 -5.97 -13.66 -10.82
CA ALA A 386 -5.80 -15.06 -11.21
C ALA A 386 -4.52 -15.68 -10.62
N MET A 387 -3.40 -14.96 -10.61
CA MET A 387 -2.14 -15.44 -10.02
C MET A 387 -2.23 -15.52 -8.49
N LYS A 388 -2.86 -14.54 -7.85
CA LYS A 388 -3.15 -14.50 -6.41
C LYS A 388 -3.92 -15.76 -5.97
N ASP A 389 -4.95 -16.14 -6.75
CA ASP A 389 -5.74 -17.34 -6.49
C ASP A 389 -4.92 -18.61 -6.61
N VAL A 390 -4.06 -18.74 -7.63
CA VAL A 390 -3.17 -19.89 -7.80
C VAL A 390 -2.21 -20.02 -6.61
N VAL A 391 -1.60 -18.93 -6.17
CA VAL A 391 -0.66 -18.93 -5.03
C VAL A 391 -1.37 -19.33 -3.75
N SER A 392 -2.58 -18.80 -3.49
CA SER A 392 -3.35 -19.15 -2.31
C SER A 392 -3.85 -20.59 -2.36
N GLN A 393 -4.29 -21.09 -3.52
CA GLN A 393 -4.62 -22.50 -3.71
C GLN A 393 -3.42 -23.40 -3.43
N PHE A 394 -2.23 -23.05 -3.94
CA PHE A 394 -1.00 -23.79 -3.67
C PHE A 394 -0.64 -23.76 -2.18
N TRP A 395 -0.69 -22.60 -1.53
CA TRP A 395 -0.47 -22.48 -0.09
C TRP A 395 -1.37 -23.42 0.72
N ASN A 396 -2.66 -23.48 0.38
CA ASN A 396 -3.67 -24.21 1.14
C ASN A 396 -3.84 -25.70 0.75
N SER A 397 -3.32 -26.12 -0.40
CA SER A 397 -3.48 -27.50 -0.90
C SER A 397 -2.32 -28.39 -0.48
N ASP A 398 -2.60 -29.52 0.15
CA ASP A 398 -1.58 -30.54 0.44
C ASP A 398 -1.29 -31.46 -0.77
N LYS A 399 -2.08 -31.33 -1.86
CA LYS A 399 -1.97 -32.16 -3.06
C LYS A 399 -1.34 -31.48 -4.26
N MET A 400 -1.41 -30.13 -4.33
CA MET A 400 -0.85 -29.38 -5.46
C MET A 400 0.67 -29.38 -5.37
N THR A 401 1.33 -29.87 -6.41
CA THR A 401 2.78 -29.87 -6.53
C THR A 401 3.28 -28.47 -6.98
N ALA A 402 4.57 -28.19 -6.78
CA ALA A 402 5.18 -26.96 -7.31
C ALA A 402 5.05 -26.91 -8.85
N LYS A 403 5.14 -28.04 -9.54
CA LYS A 403 4.95 -28.16 -10.99
C LYS A 403 3.53 -27.80 -11.44
N ASP A 404 2.53 -28.24 -10.70
CA ASP A 404 1.13 -27.87 -10.95
C ASP A 404 0.93 -26.35 -10.76
N ALA A 405 1.49 -25.79 -9.70
CA ALA A 405 1.44 -24.36 -9.42
C ALA A 405 2.13 -23.53 -10.53
N GLN A 406 3.32 -23.95 -10.99
CA GLN A 406 4.01 -23.31 -12.12
C GLN A 406 3.13 -23.28 -13.38
N THR A 407 2.54 -24.42 -13.75
CA THR A 407 1.67 -24.54 -14.93
C THR A 407 0.46 -23.60 -14.81
N ARG A 408 -0.16 -23.56 -13.63
CA ARG A 408 -1.32 -22.70 -13.37
C ARG A 408 -0.93 -21.21 -13.31
N LEU A 409 0.24 -20.85 -12.76
CA LEU A 409 0.74 -19.47 -12.77
C LEU A 409 0.97 -18.98 -14.20
N ALA A 410 1.59 -19.81 -15.06
CA ALA A 410 1.80 -19.47 -16.46
C ALA A 410 0.47 -19.34 -17.26
N ALA A 411 -0.57 -20.06 -16.86
CA ALA A 411 -1.91 -19.91 -17.42
C ALA A 411 -2.59 -18.62 -16.88
N ALA A 412 -2.55 -18.40 -15.57
CA ALA A 412 -3.12 -17.22 -14.90
C ALA A 412 -2.51 -15.91 -15.40
N ALA A 413 -1.22 -15.90 -15.72
CA ALA A 413 -0.51 -14.75 -16.29
C ALA A 413 -1.07 -14.28 -17.65
N LYS A 414 -1.88 -15.09 -18.33
CA LYS A 414 -2.54 -14.76 -19.61
C LYS A 414 -3.96 -14.20 -19.45
N SER A 415 -4.47 -14.10 -18.22
CA SER A 415 -5.79 -13.52 -17.94
C SER A 415 -5.85 -12.06 -18.39
N LYS A 416 -6.97 -11.66 -18.99
CA LYS A 416 -7.18 -10.31 -19.56
C LYS A 416 -8.36 -9.63 -18.89
#